data_379d633ece649d119b6856cd2bf6dad5
#
_entry.id   379d633ece649d119b6856cd2bf6dad5
#
_cell.length_a   1.000
_cell.length_b   1.000
_cell.length_c   1.000
_cell.angle_alpha   90.00
_cell.angle_beta   90.00
_cell.angle_gamma   90.00
#
_symmetry.space_group_name_H-M   'P 1'
#
loop_
_entity.id
_entity.type
_entity.pdbx_description
1 polymer ?
#
loop_
_entity_poly.entity_id
_entity_poly.type
_entity_poly.pdbx_seq_one_letter_code
_entity_poly.pdbx_strand_id
1 'polypeptide(L)'
;MRVTSDEAVVFIVDDDADFRDSLVALLDSVGLQTKTFGSIKELLATNFSDVVSCLVLDVRLPGLSGLDFQAELAKTNNLIPIIFLTGYGDVPMSVKAMKLGAVDFLTKPPRDQDLLDAITVALQRDRTRREAARELAALRSLLQNLTPREREVMGLVAKGLMNKQIAGKLGVSEATVKFHRGRVMEKLGVRSVADLVKMTQRAE
;
A
#
# COMPACT_ATOMS: atom_id res chain seq x y z
N MET A 1 -17.36 -12.55 6.98
CA MET A 1 -17.50 -11.21 6.38
C MET A 1 -17.20 -11.38 4.89
N ARG A 2 -18.21 -11.30 4.01
CA ARG A 2 -18.01 -11.49 2.57
C ARG A 2 -17.20 -10.30 2.06
N VAL A 3 -16.00 -10.56 1.56
CA VAL A 3 -15.25 -9.60 0.75
C VAL A 3 -16.12 -9.34 -0.47
N THR A 4 -16.58 -8.12 -0.67
CA THR A 4 -17.26 -7.73 -1.91
C THR A 4 -16.24 -7.85 -3.03
N SER A 5 -16.41 -8.85 -3.87
CA SER A 5 -15.48 -9.29 -4.92
C SER A 5 -15.34 -8.33 -6.11
N ASP A 6 -16.13 -7.26 -6.14
CA ASP A 6 -16.31 -6.43 -7.36
C ASP A 6 -15.11 -5.52 -7.70
N GLU A 7 -14.07 -5.46 -6.88
CA GLU A 7 -12.95 -4.52 -7.11
C GLU A 7 -11.54 -5.13 -6.93
N ALA A 8 -11.40 -6.42 -6.63
CA ALA A 8 -10.08 -7.02 -6.40
C ALA A 8 -9.62 -7.86 -7.59
N VAL A 9 -8.34 -7.75 -7.97
CA VAL A 9 -7.74 -8.49 -9.08
C VAL A 9 -6.56 -9.33 -8.61
N VAL A 10 -6.57 -10.62 -8.95
CA VAL A 10 -5.44 -11.52 -8.74
C VAL A 10 -4.64 -11.61 -10.05
N PHE A 11 -3.41 -11.13 -10.03
CA PHE A 11 -2.48 -11.31 -11.13
C PHE A 11 -1.80 -12.68 -10.99
N ILE A 12 -1.74 -13.44 -12.07
CA ILE A 12 -1.11 -14.77 -12.10
C ILE A 12 0.00 -14.72 -13.14
N VAL A 13 1.23 -15.04 -12.73
CA VAL A 13 2.38 -15.12 -13.63
C VAL A 13 3.00 -16.50 -13.54
N ASP A 14 2.91 -17.25 -14.61
CA ASP A 14 3.37 -18.61 -14.73
C ASP A 14 3.63 -18.91 -16.22
N ASP A 15 4.63 -19.66 -16.60
CA ASP A 15 4.89 -20.00 -18.00
C ASP A 15 4.06 -21.21 -18.49
N ASP A 16 3.53 -22.02 -17.56
CA ASP A 16 2.61 -23.13 -17.87
C ASP A 16 1.17 -22.61 -18.07
N ALA A 17 0.70 -22.67 -19.32
CA ALA A 17 -0.65 -22.18 -19.69
C ALA A 17 -1.75 -23.02 -19.04
N ASP A 18 -1.63 -24.35 -19.03
CA ASP A 18 -2.64 -25.25 -18.50
C ASP A 18 -2.79 -25.05 -16.98
N PHE A 19 -1.65 -24.83 -16.31
CA PHE A 19 -1.67 -24.51 -14.88
C PHE A 19 -2.32 -23.16 -14.60
N ARG A 20 -2.02 -22.11 -15.40
CA ARG A 20 -2.72 -20.81 -15.27
C ARG A 20 -4.23 -20.95 -15.43
N ASP A 21 -4.69 -21.71 -16.45
CA ASP A 21 -6.11 -21.91 -16.70
C ASP A 21 -6.80 -22.63 -15.53
N SER A 22 -6.12 -23.59 -14.91
CA SER A 22 -6.63 -24.25 -13.71
C SER A 22 -6.81 -23.31 -12.53
N LEU A 23 -5.86 -22.39 -12.32
CA LEU A 23 -5.97 -21.35 -11.28
C LEU A 23 -7.09 -20.35 -11.58
N VAL A 24 -7.25 -19.94 -12.85
CA VAL A 24 -8.38 -19.09 -13.27
C VAL A 24 -9.70 -19.74 -12.94
N ALA A 25 -9.90 -21.02 -13.33
CA ALA A 25 -11.13 -21.75 -13.05
C ALA A 25 -11.45 -21.82 -11.54
N LEU A 26 -10.43 -22.06 -10.70
CA LEU A 26 -10.58 -22.05 -9.26
C LEU A 26 -11.00 -20.67 -8.73
N LEU A 27 -10.31 -19.61 -9.14
CA LEU A 27 -10.55 -18.26 -8.61
C LEU A 27 -11.87 -17.66 -9.10
N ASP A 28 -12.24 -17.94 -10.34
CA ASP A 28 -13.55 -17.57 -10.91
C ASP A 28 -14.70 -18.26 -10.16
N SER A 29 -14.50 -19.52 -9.72
CA SER A 29 -15.51 -20.27 -8.96
C SER A 29 -15.86 -19.61 -7.62
N VAL A 30 -14.98 -18.80 -7.07
CA VAL A 30 -15.17 -18.02 -5.84
C VAL A 30 -15.40 -16.52 -6.10
N GLY A 31 -15.55 -16.13 -7.38
CA GLY A 31 -15.88 -14.76 -7.79
C GLY A 31 -14.72 -13.77 -7.71
N LEU A 32 -13.48 -14.22 -7.80
CA LEU A 32 -12.29 -13.38 -7.86
C LEU A 32 -11.93 -13.10 -9.33
N GLN A 33 -11.72 -11.83 -9.66
CA GLN A 33 -11.22 -11.46 -10.99
C GLN A 33 -9.74 -11.80 -11.14
N THR A 34 -9.36 -12.32 -12.30
CA THR A 34 -8.00 -12.74 -12.61
C THR A 34 -7.45 -12.02 -13.84
N LYS A 35 -6.12 -11.84 -13.87
CA LYS A 35 -5.36 -11.49 -15.07
C LYS A 35 -4.12 -12.35 -15.12
N THR A 36 -3.91 -13.03 -16.26
CA THR A 36 -2.84 -14.02 -16.42
C THR A 36 -1.75 -13.54 -17.38
N PHE A 37 -0.52 -13.93 -17.12
CA PHE A 37 0.65 -13.60 -17.91
C PHE A 37 1.58 -14.81 -17.99
N GLY A 38 2.18 -15.03 -19.16
CA GLY A 38 3.18 -16.07 -19.37
C GLY A 38 4.60 -15.67 -18.93
N SER A 39 4.79 -14.39 -18.60
CA SER A 39 6.11 -13.87 -18.22
C SER A 39 6.00 -12.58 -17.38
N ILE A 40 7.06 -12.30 -16.62
CA ILE A 40 7.21 -11.01 -15.91
C ILE A 40 7.22 -9.83 -16.88
N LYS A 41 7.76 -10.02 -18.08
CA LYS A 41 7.80 -8.97 -19.12
C LYS A 41 6.39 -8.55 -19.55
N GLU A 42 5.50 -9.50 -19.73
CA GLU A 42 4.08 -9.24 -20.05
C GLU A 42 3.40 -8.51 -18.90
N LEU A 43 3.62 -8.97 -17.66
CA LEU A 43 3.09 -8.31 -16.46
C LEU A 43 3.54 -6.83 -16.41
N LEU A 44 4.82 -6.54 -16.60
CA LEU A 44 5.38 -5.19 -16.55
C LEU A 44 4.89 -4.27 -17.69
N ALA A 45 4.47 -4.84 -18.82
CA ALA A 45 3.85 -4.08 -19.91
C ALA A 45 2.41 -3.63 -19.55
N THR A 46 1.85 -4.17 -18.47
CA THR A 46 0.50 -3.86 -18.01
C THR A 46 0.55 -2.81 -16.90
N ASN A 47 -0.29 -1.78 -16.97
CA ASN A 47 -0.45 -0.88 -15.85
C ASN A 47 -1.10 -1.64 -14.68
N PHE A 48 -0.41 -1.71 -13.55
CA PHE A 48 -1.01 -2.16 -12.29
C PHE A 48 -2.14 -1.18 -11.96
N SER A 49 -3.37 -1.64 -12.08
CA SER A 49 -4.55 -0.82 -11.85
C SER A 49 -4.58 -0.31 -10.39
N ASP A 50 -5.25 0.81 -10.17
CA ASP A 50 -5.43 1.38 -8.82
C ASP A 50 -6.48 0.61 -7.98
N VAL A 51 -6.65 -0.68 -8.27
CA VAL A 51 -7.53 -1.60 -7.54
C VAL A 51 -6.74 -2.48 -6.58
N VAL A 52 -7.44 -2.96 -5.55
CA VAL A 52 -6.89 -3.93 -4.60
C VAL A 52 -6.42 -5.17 -5.37
N SER A 53 -5.19 -5.59 -5.13
CA SER A 53 -4.62 -6.69 -5.93
C SER A 53 -3.56 -7.48 -5.18
N CYS A 54 -3.30 -8.69 -5.65
CA CYS A 54 -2.15 -9.50 -5.27
C CYS A 54 -1.56 -10.20 -6.49
N LEU A 55 -0.35 -10.73 -6.33
CA LEU A 55 0.39 -11.42 -7.37
C LEU A 55 0.65 -12.86 -6.94
N VAL A 56 0.14 -13.81 -7.70
CA VAL A 56 0.51 -15.23 -7.65
C VAL A 56 1.60 -15.44 -8.68
N LEU A 57 2.79 -15.82 -8.24
CA LEU A 57 4.01 -15.78 -9.05
C LEU A 57 4.77 -17.09 -9.00
N ASP A 58 5.04 -17.70 -10.15
CA ASP A 58 6.00 -18.79 -10.19
C ASP A 58 7.41 -18.29 -9.85
N VAL A 59 8.12 -19.09 -9.08
CA VAL A 59 9.53 -18.83 -8.76
C VAL A 59 10.41 -19.04 -9.99
N ARG A 60 10.10 -20.05 -10.81
CA ARG A 60 10.90 -20.47 -11.97
C ARG A 60 10.27 -20.00 -13.27
N LEU A 61 10.58 -18.78 -13.65
CA LEU A 61 10.15 -18.22 -14.92
C LEU A 61 11.36 -18.09 -15.89
N PRO A 62 11.15 -18.19 -17.19
CA PRO A 62 12.18 -17.95 -18.18
C PRO A 62 12.76 -16.53 -18.10
N GLY A 63 14.06 -16.41 -17.99
CA GLY A 63 14.77 -15.13 -17.94
C GLY A 63 14.95 -14.60 -16.51
N LEU A 64 13.98 -13.92 -15.96
CA LEU A 64 14.04 -13.35 -14.61
C LEU A 64 13.28 -14.26 -13.61
N SER A 65 13.96 -14.72 -12.57
CA SER A 65 13.27 -15.53 -11.54
C SER A 65 12.27 -14.68 -10.74
N GLY A 66 11.20 -15.32 -10.24
CA GLY A 66 10.21 -14.65 -9.39
C GLY A 66 10.82 -13.99 -8.16
N LEU A 67 11.85 -14.60 -7.55
CA LEU A 67 12.55 -14.05 -6.39
C LEU A 67 13.38 -12.80 -6.72
N ASP A 68 14.01 -12.78 -7.88
CA ASP A 68 14.76 -11.60 -8.34
C ASP A 68 13.79 -10.47 -8.69
N PHE A 69 12.65 -10.81 -9.30
CA PHE A 69 11.58 -9.84 -9.55
C PHE A 69 11.02 -9.23 -8.27
N GLN A 70 10.79 -10.02 -7.22
CA GLN A 70 10.39 -9.51 -5.90
C GLN A 70 11.41 -8.49 -5.37
N ALA A 71 12.71 -8.79 -5.49
CA ALA A 71 13.77 -7.89 -5.05
C ALA A 71 13.80 -6.57 -5.86
N GLU A 72 13.51 -6.62 -7.17
CA GLU A 72 13.39 -5.41 -8.00
C GLU A 72 12.13 -4.58 -7.65
N LEU A 73 10.99 -5.22 -7.42
CA LEU A 73 9.76 -4.54 -6.97
C LEU A 73 9.98 -3.79 -5.65
N ALA A 74 10.70 -4.40 -4.72
CA ALA A 74 11.03 -3.76 -3.44
C ALA A 74 11.85 -2.46 -3.63
N LYS A 75 12.72 -2.39 -4.63
CA LYS A 75 13.50 -1.18 -4.96
C LYS A 75 12.63 -0.07 -5.55
N THR A 76 11.59 -0.41 -6.29
CA THR A 76 10.69 0.55 -6.96
C THR A 76 9.55 1.02 -6.06
N ASN A 77 9.53 0.63 -4.79
CA ASN A 77 8.44 0.90 -3.84
C ASN A 77 7.06 0.40 -4.31
N ASN A 78 7.07 -0.59 -5.22
CA ASN A 78 5.86 -1.30 -5.61
C ASN A 78 5.63 -2.42 -4.60
N LEU A 79 4.67 -2.21 -3.71
CA LEU A 79 4.40 -3.08 -2.56
C LEU A 79 3.23 -4.04 -2.81
N ILE A 80 3.04 -4.51 -4.06
CA ILE A 80 2.02 -5.51 -4.35
C ILE A 80 2.33 -6.79 -3.54
N PRO A 81 1.36 -7.34 -2.79
CA PRO A 81 1.57 -8.58 -2.06
C PRO A 81 1.79 -9.76 -3.00
N ILE A 82 2.82 -10.55 -2.73
CA ILE A 82 3.22 -11.69 -3.57
C ILE A 82 3.01 -12.99 -2.81
N ILE A 83 2.41 -13.97 -3.52
CA ILE A 83 2.31 -15.37 -3.13
C ILE A 83 3.12 -16.15 -4.16
N PHE A 84 4.11 -16.90 -3.71
CA PHE A 84 4.89 -17.75 -4.60
C PHE A 84 4.27 -19.12 -4.78
N LEU A 85 4.27 -19.61 -6.03
CA LEU A 85 4.02 -21.00 -6.36
C LEU A 85 5.27 -21.61 -7.00
N THR A 86 5.63 -22.82 -6.65
CA THR A 86 6.78 -23.50 -7.26
C THR A 86 6.65 -25.01 -7.27
N GLY A 87 7.06 -25.65 -8.37
CA GLY A 87 7.15 -27.10 -8.46
C GLY A 87 8.34 -27.71 -7.68
N TYR A 88 9.34 -26.88 -7.36
CA TYR A 88 10.57 -27.28 -6.68
C TYR A 88 10.97 -26.21 -5.66
N GLY A 89 10.24 -26.18 -4.54
CA GLY A 89 10.60 -25.30 -3.42
C GLY A 89 11.55 -25.98 -2.47
N ASP A 90 12.64 -25.32 -2.12
CA ASP A 90 13.47 -25.71 -0.99
C ASP A 90 13.32 -24.71 0.17
N VAL A 91 13.74 -25.14 1.37
CA VAL A 91 13.67 -24.30 2.57
C VAL A 91 14.42 -22.97 2.42
N PRO A 92 15.64 -22.90 1.86
CA PRO A 92 16.34 -21.65 1.62
C PRO A 92 15.57 -20.66 0.74
N MET A 93 14.92 -21.12 -0.33
CA MET A 93 14.11 -20.28 -1.22
C MET A 93 12.89 -19.69 -0.50
N SER A 94 12.14 -20.52 0.22
CA SER A 94 10.97 -20.05 0.97
C SER A 94 11.35 -19.03 2.04
N VAL A 95 12.43 -19.28 2.79
CA VAL A 95 12.96 -18.34 3.78
C VAL A 95 13.38 -17.01 3.15
N LYS A 96 14.03 -17.04 1.96
CA LYS A 96 14.40 -15.82 1.24
C LYS A 96 13.17 -15.03 0.82
N ALA A 97 12.17 -15.68 0.21
CA ALA A 97 10.92 -15.06 -0.21
C ALA A 97 10.21 -14.38 0.97
N MET A 98 10.06 -15.09 2.07
CA MET A 98 9.38 -14.58 3.27
C MET A 98 10.13 -13.40 3.90
N LYS A 99 11.47 -13.44 3.97
CA LYS A 99 12.28 -12.32 4.46
C LYS A 99 12.16 -11.07 3.58
N LEU A 100 11.89 -11.23 2.28
CA LEU A 100 11.63 -10.14 1.34
C LEU A 100 10.16 -9.68 1.35
N GLY A 101 9.34 -10.21 2.26
CA GLY A 101 7.97 -9.76 2.50
C GLY A 101 6.91 -10.47 1.68
N ALA A 102 7.19 -11.63 1.08
CA ALA A 102 6.15 -12.46 0.48
C ALA A 102 5.03 -12.76 1.50
N VAL A 103 3.81 -12.91 1.00
CA VAL A 103 2.67 -13.27 1.84
C VAL A 103 2.74 -14.74 2.20
N ASP A 104 3.03 -15.56 1.20
CA ASP A 104 3.16 -17.00 1.36
C ASP A 104 4.03 -17.63 0.26
N PHE A 105 4.37 -18.92 0.45
CA PHE A 105 5.17 -19.70 -0.44
C PHE A 105 4.61 -21.13 -0.50
N LEU A 106 3.95 -21.49 -1.60
CA LEU A 106 3.23 -22.74 -1.77
C LEU A 106 3.89 -23.62 -2.84
N THR A 107 3.82 -24.95 -2.68
CA THR A 107 4.28 -25.90 -3.69
C THR A 107 3.19 -26.19 -4.71
N LYS A 108 3.56 -26.39 -5.98
CA LYS A 108 2.66 -26.85 -7.05
C LYS A 108 2.45 -28.37 -7.01
N PRO A 109 1.22 -28.86 -7.18
CA PRO A 109 -0.02 -28.11 -7.16
C PRO A 109 -0.37 -27.72 -5.71
N PRO A 110 -0.81 -26.47 -5.47
CA PRO A 110 -1.26 -26.07 -4.14
C PRO A 110 -2.59 -26.75 -3.81
N ARG A 111 -2.89 -26.87 -2.52
CA ARG A 111 -4.26 -27.17 -2.11
C ARG A 111 -5.12 -25.93 -2.35
N ASP A 112 -6.30 -26.12 -2.90
CA ASP A 112 -7.21 -25.00 -3.23
C ASP A 112 -7.42 -24.07 -2.03
N GLN A 113 -7.67 -24.64 -0.84
CA GLN A 113 -7.91 -23.84 0.36
C GLN A 113 -6.68 -23.04 0.79
N ASP A 114 -5.48 -23.64 0.73
CA ASP A 114 -4.23 -22.94 1.10
C ASP A 114 -3.98 -21.74 0.19
N LEU A 115 -4.24 -21.89 -1.11
CA LEU A 115 -4.12 -20.78 -2.07
C LEU A 115 -5.16 -19.70 -1.83
N LEU A 116 -6.43 -20.06 -1.60
CA LEU A 116 -7.51 -19.11 -1.33
C LEU A 116 -7.28 -18.33 -0.02
N ASP A 117 -6.77 -18.99 1.00
CA ASP A 117 -6.42 -18.34 2.28
C ASP A 117 -5.26 -17.35 2.09
N ALA A 118 -4.21 -17.75 1.37
CA ALA A 118 -3.08 -16.88 1.05
C ALA A 118 -3.52 -15.64 0.24
N ILE A 119 -4.37 -15.82 -0.77
CA ILE A 119 -4.94 -14.73 -1.57
C ILE A 119 -5.77 -13.78 -0.69
N THR A 120 -6.60 -14.34 0.19
CA THR A 120 -7.42 -13.54 1.11
C THR A 120 -6.55 -12.65 1.99
N VAL A 121 -5.47 -13.20 2.57
CA VAL A 121 -4.50 -12.43 3.37
C VAL A 121 -3.80 -11.38 2.52
N ALA A 122 -3.39 -11.73 1.30
CA ALA A 122 -2.72 -10.82 0.39
C ALA A 122 -3.60 -9.61 0.03
N LEU A 123 -4.83 -9.86 -0.40
CA LEU A 123 -5.79 -8.80 -0.75
C LEU A 123 -6.11 -7.90 0.44
N GLN A 124 -6.22 -8.47 1.65
CA GLN A 124 -6.44 -7.68 2.86
C GLN A 124 -5.22 -6.79 3.18
N ARG A 125 -4.00 -7.29 3.02
CA ARG A 125 -2.76 -6.48 3.18
C ARG A 125 -2.73 -5.32 2.19
N ASP A 126 -3.07 -5.56 0.91
CA ASP A 126 -3.08 -4.49 -0.10
C ASP A 126 -4.16 -3.45 0.17
N ARG A 127 -5.36 -3.88 0.60
CA ARG A 127 -6.45 -2.97 0.99
C ARG A 127 -6.01 -2.03 2.11
N THR A 128 -5.51 -2.58 3.21
CA THR A 128 -5.03 -1.78 4.36
C THR A 128 -3.91 -0.82 3.97
N ARG A 129 -2.96 -1.27 3.14
CA ARG A 129 -1.88 -0.43 2.61
C ARG A 129 -2.41 0.74 1.78
N ARG A 130 -3.36 0.48 0.87
CA ARG A 130 -3.96 1.50 0.01
C ARG A 130 -4.79 2.50 0.79
N GLU A 131 -5.54 2.04 1.77
CA GLU A 131 -6.29 2.90 2.68
C GLU A 131 -5.35 3.86 3.43
N ALA A 132 -4.28 3.35 4.03
CA ALA A 132 -3.28 4.17 4.70
C ALA A 132 -2.58 5.17 3.75
N ALA A 133 -2.26 4.75 2.51
CA ALA A 133 -1.67 5.63 1.51
C ALA A 133 -2.64 6.75 1.07
N ARG A 134 -3.93 6.44 0.89
CA ARG A 134 -4.98 7.43 0.57
C ARG A 134 -5.17 8.43 1.70
N GLU A 135 -5.22 7.98 2.96
CA GLU A 135 -5.30 8.85 4.13
C GLU A 135 -4.11 9.81 4.19
N LEU A 136 -2.89 9.28 3.99
CA LEU A 136 -1.68 10.09 4.00
C LEU A 136 -1.65 11.10 2.85
N ALA A 137 -2.06 10.71 1.65
CA ALA A 137 -2.15 11.60 0.50
C ALA A 137 -3.18 12.73 0.74
N ALA A 138 -4.35 12.40 1.28
CA ALA A 138 -5.37 13.38 1.66
C ALA A 138 -4.83 14.37 2.71
N LEU A 139 -4.14 13.86 3.72
CA LEU A 139 -3.52 14.68 4.75
C LEU A 139 -2.45 15.63 4.16
N ARG A 140 -1.58 15.13 3.29
CA ARG A 140 -0.58 15.96 2.60
C ARG A 140 -1.23 17.05 1.74
N SER A 141 -2.31 16.73 1.05
CA SER A 141 -3.08 17.70 0.27
C SER A 141 -3.65 18.83 1.16
N LEU A 142 -4.22 18.49 2.33
CA LEU A 142 -4.70 19.47 3.29
C LEU A 142 -3.57 20.40 3.77
N LEU A 143 -2.40 19.85 4.09
CA LEU A 143 -1.24 20.61 4.53
C LEU A 143 -0.68 21.53 3.41
N GLN A 144 -0.77 21.10 2.14
CA GLN A 144 -0.37 21.92 1.00
C GLN A 144 -1.24 23.16 0.81
N ASN A 145 -2.51 23.13 1.23
CA ASN A 145 -3.44 24.26 1.16
C ASN A 145 -3.17 25.37 2.19
N LEU A 146 -2.23 25.14 3.11
CA LEU A 146 -1.82 26.16 4.06
C LEU A 146 -0.87 27.15 3.39
N THR A 147 -1.09 28.45 3.64
CA THR A 147 -0.14 29.51 3.26
C THR A 147 1.18 29.33 4.03
N PRO A 148 2.30 29.91 3.55
CA PRO A 148 3.57 29.87 4.30
C PRO A 148 3.42 30.33 5.76
N ARG A 149 2.64 31.37 6.00
CA ARG A 149 2.42 31.92 7.34
C ARG A 149 1.57 31.01 8.23
N GLU A 150 0.53 30.40 7.68
CA GLU A 150 -0.27 29.41 8.39
C GLU A 150 0.58 28.17 8.76
N ARG A 151 1.48 27.76 7.88
CA ARG A 151 2.39 26.63 8.10
C ARG A 151 3.40 26.91 9.21
N GLU A 152 3.97 28.13 9.27
CA GLU A 152 4.84 28.58 10.36
C GLU A 152 4.09 28.58 11.70
N VAL A 153 2.89 29.14 11.74
CA VAL A 153 2.05 29.15 12.95
C VAL A 153 1.69 27.73 13.38
N MET A 154 1.27 26.88 12.45
CA MET A 154 0.96 25.47 12.71
C MET A 154 2.14 24.76 13.38
N GLY A 155 3.36 24.87 12.84
CA GLY A 155 4.54 24.21 13.37
C GLY A 155 4.89 24.68 14.81
N LEU A 156 4.65 25.95 15.14
CA LEU A 156 4.87 26.46 16.47
C LEU A 156 3.77 26.03 17.46
N VAL A 157 2.52 25.98 17.01
CA VAL A 157 1.39 25.44 17.79
C VAL A 157 1.59 23.94 18.09
N ALA A 158 2.05 23.16 17.11
CA ALA A 158 2.35 21.74 17.29
C ALA A 158 3.46 21.50 18.31
N LYS A 159 4.39 22.44 18.47
CA LYS A 159 5.43 22.43 19.52
C LYS A 159 4.93 22.91 20.90
N GLY A 160 3.64 23.19 21.05
CA GLY A 160 3.02 23.57 22.30
C GLY A 160 3.19 25.05 22.69
N LEU A 161 3.62 25.93 21.79
CA LEU A 161 3.80 27.34 22.11
C LEU A 161 2.45 28.08 22.23
N MET A 162 2.38 28.98 23.22
CA MET A 162 1.24 29.87 23.42
C MET A 162 1.27 31.02 22.39
N ASN A 163 0.10 31.64 22.13
CA ASN A 163 -0.01 32.71 21.14
C ASN A 163 0.98 33.85 21.38
N LYS A 164 1.20 34.26 22.64
CA LYS A 164 2.18 35.30 23.01
C LYS A 164 3.61 34.94 22.60
N GLN A 165 4.01 33.67 22.80
CA GLN A 165 5.32 33.19 22.42
C GLN A 165 5.49 33.11 20.89
N ILE A 166 4.44 32.68 20.20
CA ILE A 166 4.41 32.64 18.73
C ILE A 166 4.49 34.07 18.18
N ALA A 167 3.72 35.02 18.73
CA ALA A 167 3.72 36.41 18.33
C ALA A 167 5.12 37.03 18.44
N GLY A 168 5.80 36.80 19.57
CA GLY A 168 7.19 37.25 19.75
C GLY A 168 8.18 36.64 18.77
N LYS A 169 8.05 35.33 18.49
CA LYS A 169 8.93 34.65 17.52
C LYS A 169 8.73 35.10 16.08
N LEU A 170 7.50 35.39 15.72
CA LEU A 170 7.13 35.74 14.35
C LEU A 170 7.07 37.26 14.08
N GLY A 171 7.30 38.10 15.09
CA GLY A 171 7.27 39.58 14.97
C GLY A 171 5.89 40.12 14.64
N VAL A 172 4.81 39.55 15.16
CA VAL A 172 3.42 39.93 14.89
C VAL A 172 2.63 40.10 16.19
N SER A 173 1.39 40.63 16.09
CA SER A 173 0.49 40.69 17.26
C SER A 173 -0.09 39.32 17.62
N GLU A 174 -0.49 39.15 18.89
CA GLU A 174 -1.22 37.96 19.32
C GLU A 174 -2.55 37.76 18.59
N ALA A 175 -3.21 38.87 18.22
CA ALA A 175 -4.43 38.86 17.41
C ALA A 175 -4.19 38.25 16.03
N THR A 176 -3.05 38.59 15.39
CA THR A 176 -2.64 38.02 14.10
C THR A 176 -2.36 36.52 14.22
N VAL A 177 -1.69 36.09 15.31
CA VAL A 177 -1.47 34.66 15.57
C VAL A 177 -2.79 33.91 15.77
N LYS A 178 -3.72 34.45 16.55
CA LYS A 178 -5.05 33.92 16.77
C LYS A 178 -5.82 33.76 15.45
N PHE A 179 -5.74 34.76 14.57
CA PHE A 179 -6.35 34.71 13.24
C PHE A 179 -5.78 33.58 12.40
N HIS A 180 -4.45 33.48 12.25
CA HIS A 180 -3.82 32.41 11.47
C HIS A 180 -4.09 31.04 12.07
N ARG A 181 -4.07 30.90 13.39
CA ARG A 181 -4.41 29.67 14.08
C ARG A 181 -5.85 29.24 13.80
N GLY A 182 -6.81 30.17 13.81
CA GLY A 182 -8.19 29.88 13.41
C GLY A 182 -8.28 29.35 11.98
N ARG A 183 -7.57 30.00 11.05
CA ARG A 183 -7.53 29.57 9.64
C ARG A 183 -6.89 28.21 9.47
N VAL A 184 -5.82 27.90 10.21
CA VAL A 184 -5.20 26.57 10.21
C VAL A 184 -6.20 25.51 10.67
N MET A 185 -6.85 25.73 11.81
CA MET A 185 -7.83 24.80 12.38
C MET A 185 -9.01 24.55 11.41
N GLU A 186 -9.51 25.62 10.78
CA GLU A 186 -10.57 25.56 9.77
C GLU A 186 -10.16 24.74 8.54
N LYS A 187 -9.01 25.07 7.93
CA LYS A 187 -8.51 24.41 6.72
C LYS A 187 -8.17 22.93 6.93
N LEU A 188 -7.69 22.58 8.11
CA LEU A 188 -7.36 21.22 8.46
C LEU A 188 -8.53 20.43 9.04
N GLY A 189 -9.68 21.08 9.29
CA GLY A 189 -10.87 20.44 9.86
C GLY A 189 -10.68 19.93 11.29
N VAL A 190 -9.71 20.48 12.04
CA VAL A 190 -9.39 20.05 13.42
C VAL A 190 -10.03 20.96 14.44
N ARG A 191 -10.48 20.37 15.57
CA ARG A 191 -11.19 21.10 16.63
C ARG A 191 -10.32 21.40 17.84
N SER A 192 -9.19 20.71 17.98
CA SER A 192 -8.28 20.90 19.11
C SER A 192 -6.81 20.93 18.69
N VAL A 193 -5.96 21.50 19.57
CA VAL A 193 -4.49 21.45 19.37
C VAL A 193 -3.99 20.01 19.42
N ALA A 194 -4.59 19.17 20.25
CA ALA A 194 -4.22 17.78 20.32
C ALA A 194 -4.46 17.04 18.99
N ASP A 195 -5.57 17.33 18.30
CA ASP A 195 -5.86 16.78 16.97
C ASP A 195 -4.85 17.29 15.94
N LEU A 196 -4.50 18.61 16.01
CA LEU A 196 -3.48 19.20 15.15
C LEU A 196 -2.12 18.50 15.32
N VAL A 197 -1.69 18.27 16.57
CA VAL A 197 -0.41 17.57 16.85
C VAL A 197 -0.42 16.15 16.32
N LYS A 198 -1.50 15.39 16.55
CA LYS A 198 -1.65 14.04 15.99
C LYS A 198 -1.58 14.04 14.46
N MET A 199 -2.23 15.03 13.82
CA MET A 199 -2.24 15.17 12.38
C MET A 199 -0.86 15.47 11.81
N THR A 200 -0.09 16.37 12.42
CA THR A 200 1.27 16.70 11.99
C THR A 200 2.25 15.54 12.15
N GLN A 201 2.14 14.78 13.24
CA GLN A 201 2.97 13.59 13.48
C GLN A 201 2.71 12.45 12.47
N ARG A 202 1.48 12.34 11.95
CA ARG A 202 1.14 11.34 10.91
C ARG A 202 1.62 11.74 9.51
N ALA A 203 1.96 12.99 9.31
CA ALA A 203 2.39 13.53 8.01
C ALA A 203 3.92 13.56 7.83
N GLU A 204 4.68 13.46 8.92
CA GLU A 204 6.15 13.34 8.93
C GLU A 204 6.58 11.90 8.55
#